data_a5eda1dc883a002d0a2bda7d0a04861c
#
_entry.id   a5eda1dc883a002d0a2bda7d0a04861c
#
_cell.length_a   1.000
_cell.length_b   1.000
_cell.length_c   1.000
_cell.angle_alpha   90.00
_cell.angle_beta   90.00
_cell.angle_gamma   90.00
#
_symmetry.space_group_name_H-M   'P 1'
#
loop_
_entity.id
_entity.type
_entity.pdbx_description
1 polymer ?
#
loop_
_entity_poly.entity_id
_entity_poly.type
_entity_poly.pdbx_seq_one_letter_code
_entity_poly.pdbx_strand_id
1 'polypeptide(L)'
;MRCLLSLALLAPLTPHSVAQSTEADLKARLVNKPLYLRSFLKEDNLRFDLTGKLTVPSAHAPFPLCGIYIDGVKLQKDKLVLSGGRMALQFKPTMDRIHIPETVQIEIAGAPGADYGPALDKIFADGLADLTPSLPPYWQPYAQKTFLHTSVPVSPEPSANPVPSTGPQPAVATAQPTPAQPSSDDMILRVGRGITPPVLLSQAQATYSNIARQLKLRGDVTLSFVVRKDGSISNISIATPLGLGLDEQAIGALYQYRYKPAMQGSTPVSVYRDVVINFTIY
;
A
#
# COMPACT_ATOMS: atom_id res chain seq x y z
N MET A 1 -49.47 9.97 -59.38
CA MET A 1 -49.07 10.40 -58.02
C MET A 1 -49.16 9.20 -57.12
N ARG A 2 -47.99 8.59 -56.81
CA ARG A 2 -47.89 7.46 -55.90
C ARG A 2 -47.12 7.97 -54.64
N CYS A 3 -47.81 8.05 -53.50
CA CYS A 3 -47.27 8.37 -52.21
C CYS A 3 -46.56 7.11 -51.64
N LEU A 4 -45.25 7.17 -51.42
CA LEU A 4 -44.48 6.17 -50.73
C LEU A 4 -44.47 6.53 -49.22
N LEU A 5 -45.16 5.73 -48.40
CA LEU A 5 -45.07 5.78 -46.94
C LEU A 5 -43.78 5.07 -46.52
N SER A 6 -42.81 5.83 -46.03
CA SER A 6 -41.63 5.27 -45.36
C SER A 6 -42.00 4.84 -43.94
N LEU A 7 -42.03 3.53 -43.71
CA LEU A 7 -42.18 2.93 -42.37
C LEU A 7 -40.83 2.92 -41.68
N ALA A 8 -40.64 3.83 -40.73
CA ALA A 8 -39.44 3.84 -39.86
C ALA A 8 -39.54 2.68 -38.85
N LEU A 9 -38.67 1.68 -39.01
CA LEU A 9 -38.52 0.57 -38.11
C LEU A 9 -37.79 1.07 -36.83
N LEU A 10 -38.52 1.30 -35.74
CA LEU A 10 -37.94 1.49 -34.42
C LEU A 10 -37.38 0.14 -33.97
N ALA A 11 -36.07 0.01 -33.89
CA ALA A 11 -35.40 -1.10 -33.24
C ALA A 11 -35.66 -1.02 -31.72
N PRO A 12 -36.04 -2.10 -31.04
CA PRO A 12 -36.19 -2.08 -29.61
C PRO A 12 -34.81 -1.90 -28.97
N LEU A 13 -34.68 -0.85 -28.13
CA LEU A 13 -33.59 -0.69 -27.20
C LEU A 13 -33.62 -1.90 -26.22
N THR A 14 -32.75 -2.86 -26.43
CA THR A 14 -32.51 -3.94 -25.46
C THR A 14 -31.99 -3.30 -24.19
N PRO A 15 -32.65 -3.50 -23.02
CA PRO A 15 -32.09 -3.05 -21.77
C PRO A 15 -30.77 -3.78 -21.55
N HIS A 16 -29.68 -3.04 -21.37
CA HIS A 16 -28.43 -3.61 -20.90
C HIS A 16 -28.72 -4.23 -19.53
N SER A 17 -28.81 -5.55 -19.48
CA SER A 17 -28.96 -6.26 -18.20
C SER A 17 -27.64 -6.00 -17.43
N VAL A 18 -27.72 -5.25 -16.35
CA VAL A 18 -26.64 -5.15 -15.38
C VAL A 18 -26.37 -6.58 -14.92
N ALA A 19 -25.17 -7.07 -15.17
CA ALA A 19 -24.78 -8.44 -14.80
C ALA A 19 -24.87 -8.55 -13.28
N GLN A 20 -25.83 -9.37 -12.81
CA GLN A 20 -25.97 -9.66 -11.39
C GLN A 20 -24.81 -10.59 -10.98
N SER A 21 -24.12 -10.24 -9.89
CA SER A 21 -23.09 -11.12 -9.33
C SER A 21 -23.74 -12.34 -8.70
N THR A 22 -23.44 -13.53 -9.18
CA THR A 22 -23.84 -14.76 -8.50
C THR A 22 -22.83 -15.15 -7.42
N GLU A 23 -23.26 -15.91 -6.42
CA GLU A 23 -22.35 -16.41 -5.37
C GLU A 23 -21.25 -17.32 -5.97
N ALA A 24 -21.58 -18.07 -7.03
CA ALA A 24 -20.62 -18.92 -7.74
C ALA A 24 -19.52 -18.09 -8.44
N ASP A 25 -19.90 -17.00 -9.13
CA ASP A 25 -18.95 -16.10 -9.79
C ASP A 25 -18.05 -15.41 -8.77
N LEU A 26 -18.63 -14.94 -7.65
CA LEU A 26 -17.88 -14.32 -6.57
C LEU A 26 -16.91 -15.30 -5.90
N LYS A 27 -17.30 -16.55 -5.69
CA LYS A 27 -16.40 -17.61 -5.20
C LYS A 27 -15.25 -17.87 -6.17
N ALA A 28 -15.55 -18.02 -7.45
CA ALA A 28 -14.53 -18.25 -8.49
C ALA A 28 -13.53 -17.08 -8.58
N ARG A 29 -13.99 -15.85 -8.34
CA ARG A 29 -13.16 -14.66 -8.38
C ARG A 29 -12.27 -14.51 -7.15
N LEU A 30 -12.76 -14.83 -5.94
CA LEU A 30 -12.14 -14.42 -4.68
C LEU A 30 -11.46 -15.56 -3.93
N VAL A 31 -12.02 -16.78 -3.96
CA VAL A 31 -11.51 -17.90 -3.16
C VAL A 31 -10.19 -18.42 -3.74
N ASN A 32 -9.23 -18.66 -2.86
CA ASN A 32 -7.88 -19.13 -3.20
C ASN A 32 -7.09 -18.20 -4.14
N LYS A 33 -7.44 -16.89 -4.15
CA LYS A 33 -6.70 -15.87 -4.90
C LYS A 33 -5.79 -15.05 -3.96
N PRO A 34 -4.62 -14.60 -4.44
CA PRO A 34 -3.77 -13.67 -3.72
C PRO A 34 -4.37 -12.26 -3.79
N LEU A 35 -5.11 -11.87 -2.76
CA LEU A 35 -5.76 -10.57 -2.69
C LEU A 35 -5.03 -9.64 -1.72
N TYR A 36 -5.10 -8.35 -1.98
CA TYR A 36 -4.50 -7.31 -1.13
C TYR A 36 -5.51 -6.18 -0.91
N LEU A 37 -5.64 -5.70 0.33
CA LEU A 37 -6.48 -4.54 0.64
C LEU A 37 -5.83 -3.24 0.18
N ARG A 38 -6.46 -2.50 -0.74
CA ARG A 38 -5.92 -1.25 -1.30
C ARG A 38 -5.69 -0.15 -0.27
N SER A 39 -6.49 -0.11 0.79
CA SER A 39 -6.40 0.92 1.83
C SER A 39 -5.62 0.48 3.07
N PHE A 40 -4.93 -0.67 3.04
CA PHE A 40 -4.12 -1.21 4.15
C PHE A 40 -4.86 -1.20 5.49
N LEU A 41 -6.12 -1.64 5.51
CA LEU A 41 -6.98 -1.60 6.69
C LEU A 41 -6.59 -2.67 7.71
N LYS A 42 -6.62 -2.32 9.00
CA LYS A 42 -6.13 -3.17 10.10
C LYS A 42 -7.22 -4.00 10.76
N GLU A 43 -8.44 -3.48 10.88
CA GLU A 43 -9.52 -4.14 11.64
C GLU A 43 -9.96 -5.45 11.03
N ASP A 44 -10.43 -6.38 11.89
CA ASP A 44 -10.88 -7.72 11.49
C ASP A 44 -12.30 -7.71 10.89
N ASN A 45 -13.09 -6.68 11.18
CA ASN A 45 -14.45 -6.51 10.66
C ASN A 45 -14.53 -5.24 9.83
N LEU A 46 -14.50 -5.38 8.51
CA LEU A 46 -14.53 -4.28 7.57
C LEU A 46 -15.91 -4.18 6.92
N ARG A 47 -16.44 -2.97 6.83
CA ARG A 47 -17.73 -2.71 6.21
C ARG A 47 -17.64 -1.66 5.13
N PHE A 48 -18.16 -2.01 3.96
CA PHE A 48 -18.13 -1.16 2.77
C PHE A 48 -19.55 -0.98 2.21
N ASP A 49 -19.74 0.08 1.46
CA ASP A 49 -20.88 0.25 0.57
C ASP A 49 -20.60 -0.31 -0.84
N LEU A 50 -21.60 -0.32 -1.72
CA LEU A 50 -21.47 -0.77 -3.12
C LEU A 50 -20.51 0.09 -3.96
N THR A 51 -20.11 1.26 -3.49
CA THR A 51 -19.10 2.07 -4.15
C THR A 51 -17.68 1.68 -3.76
N GLY A 52 -17.52 0.71 -2.84
CA GLY A 52 -16.24 0.31 -2.27
C GLY A 52 -15.70 1.27 -1.21
N LYS A 53 -16.54 2.19 -0.70
CA LYS A 53 -16.17 3.13 0.35
C LYS A 53 -16.37 2.47 1.72
N LEU A 54 -15.39 2.61 2.60
CA LEU A 54 -15.45 2.15 3.98
C LEU A 54 -16.53 2.92 4.76
N THR A 55 -17.46 2.21 5.43
CA THR A 55 -18.56 2.80 6.18
C THR A 55 -18.28 2.92 7.68
N VAL A 56 -17.26 2.21 8.19
CA VAL A 56 -16.80 2.27 9.58
C VAL A 56 -15.32 2.59 9.57
N PRO A 57 -14.83 3.56 10.36
CA PRO A 57 -13.41 3.90 10.41
C PRO A 57 -12.54 2.69 10.75
N SER A 58 -11.38 2.59 10.12
CA SER A 58 -10.37 1.57 10.36
C SER A 58 -8.99 2.23 10.44
N ALA A 59 -8.14 1.74 11.34
CA ALA A 59 -6.75 2.11 11.36
C ALA A 59 -6.01 1.53 10.16
N HIS A 60 -4.84 2.12 9.83
CA HIS A 60 -3.98 1.58 8.78
C HIS A 60 -3.01 0.55 9.35
N ALA A 61 -2.86 -0.56 8.63
CA ALA A 61 -1.80 -1.52 8.84
C ALA A 61 -0.55 -1.13 8.03
N PRO A 62 0.64 -1.59 8.42
CA PRO A 62 1.81 -1.58 7.55
C PRO A 62 1.55 -2.26 6.21
N PHE A 63 2.14 -1.76 5.12
CA PHE A 63 1.94 -2.36 3.78
C PHE A 63 2.17 -3.88 3.75
N PRO A 64 3.23 -4.44 4.37
CA PRO A 64 3.44 -5.89 4.34
C PRO A 64 2.33 -6.73 4.99
N LEU A 65 1.38 -6.11 5.71
CA LEU A 65 0.25 -6.78 6.37
C LEU A 65 -1.08 -6.60 5.62
N CYS A 66 -1.07 -6.11 4.38
CA CYS A 66 -2.29 -5.86 3.60
C CYS A 66 -2.83 -7.10 2.87
N GLY A 67 -2.11 -8.21 2.88
CA GLY A 67 -2.53 -9.44 2.22
C GLY A 67 -3.74 -10.08 2.88
N ILE A 68 -4.62 -10.65 2.05
CA ILE A 68 -5.82 -11.37 2.49
C ILE A 68 -5.97 -12.66 1.68
N TYR A 69 -6.53 -13.69 2.28
CA TYR A 69 -7.13 -14.81 1.58
C TYR A 69 -8.61 -14.93 1.97
N ILE A 70 -9.44 -15.30 1.02
CA ILE A 70 -10.87 -15.53 1.22
C ILE A 70 -11.12 -17.04 1.13
N ASP A 71 -11.77 -17.60 2.13
CA ASP A 71 -12.18 -19.00 2.21
C ASP A 71 -13.71 -19.15 2.17
N GLY A 72 -14.46 -18.11 2.55
CA GLY A 72 -15.91 -18.10 2.56
C GLY A 72 -16.50 -16.90 1.84
N VAL A 73 -17.51 -17.17 1.00
CA VAL A 73 -18.31 -16.16 0.30
C VAL A 73 -19.78 -16.49 0.51
N LYS A 74 -20.54 -15.57 1.05
CA LYS A 74 -22.00 -15.69 1.25
C LYS A 74 -22.70 -14.46 0.69
N LEU A 75 -23.55 -14.67 -0.31
CA LEU A 75 -24.42 -13.65 -0.85
C LEU A 75 -25.74 -13.66 -0.08
N GLN A 76 -26.00 -12.59 0.64
CA GLN A 76 -27.26 -12.39 1.38
C GLN A 76 -28.17 -11.44 0.61
N LYS A 77 -29.41 -11.26 1.09
CA LYS A 77 -30.41 -10.43 0.40
C LYS A 77 -29.97 -8.96 0.24
N ASP A 78 -29.24 -8.43 1.23
CA ASP A 78 -28.87 -7.01 1.36
C ASP A 78 -27.37 -6.76 1.49
N LYS A 79 -26.54 -7.81 1.41
CA LYS A 79 -25.09 -7.71 1.51
C LYS A 79 -24.34 -8.93 0.99
N LEU A 80 -23.09 -8.69 0.61
CA LEU A 80 -22.09 -9.73 0.41
C LEU A 80 -21.23 -9.84 1.67
N VAL A 81 -21.04 -11.05 2.18
CA VAL A 81 -20.18 -11.35 3.34
C VAL A 81 -19.04 -12.24 2.87
N LEU A 82 -17.84 -11.77 3.10
CA LEU A 82 -16.59 -12.50 2.83
C LEU A 82 -15.94 -12.85 4.16
N SER A 83 -15.51 -14.09 4.33
CA SER A 83 -14.71 -14.55 5.46
C SER A 83 -13.36 -15.10 4.97
N GLY A 84 -12.36 -14.99 5.82
CA GLY A 84 -11.02 -15.48 5.50
C GLY A 84 -10.02 -15.10 6.57
N GLY A 85 -8.76 -14.98 6.19
CA GLY A 85 -7.70 -14.58 7.10
C GLY A 85 -6.71 -13.62 6.45
N ARG A 86 -5.79 -13.16 7.27
CA ARG A 86 -4.76 -12.24 6.84
C ARG A 86 -3.50 -12.96 6.40
N MET A 87 -2.82 -12.32 5.47
CA MET A 87 -1.51 -12.73 4.98
C MET A 87 -0.53 -11.58 5.17
N ALA A 88 0.68 -11.92 5.55
CA ALA A 88 1.77 -10.97 5.59
C ALA A 88 2.78 -11.24 4.47
N LEU A 89 3.46 -10.18 4.02
CA LEU A 89 4.59 -10.28 3.10
C LEU A 89 5.87 -10.37 3.90
N GLN A 90 6.68 -11.37 3.60
CA GLN A 90 8.07 -11.52 4.01
C GLN A 90 8.94 -11.36 2.77
N PHE A 91 10.00 -10.55 2.85
CA PHE A 91 10.83 -10.25 1.69
C PHE A 91 12.16 -11.01 1.67
N LYS A 92 12.50 -11.71 2.75
CA LYS A 92 13.74 -12.48 2.86
C LYS A 92 13.47 -13.87 3.47
N PRO A 93 14.17 -14.91 3.00
CA PRO A 93 15.16 -14.96 1.90
C PRO A 93 14.56 -14.75 0.52
N THR A 94 13.27 -15.03 0.37
CA THR A 94 12.45 -14.84 -0.82
C THR A 94 11.23 -13.99 -0.46
N MET A 95 10.56 -13.43 -1.48
CA MET A 95 9.30 -12.74 -1.25
C MET A 95 8.16 -13.75 -1.17
N ASP A 96 7.70 -14.00 0.04
CA ASP A 96 6.68 -14.99 0.34
C ASP A 96 5.45 -14.36 1.02
N ARG A 97 4.31 -15.03 0.85
CA ARG A 97 3.06 -14.72 1.55
C ARG A 97 2.90 -15.72 2.70
N ILE A 98 2.85 -15.21 3.90
CA ILE A 98 2.76 -16.01 5.12
C ILE A 98 1.39 -15.83 5.75
N HIS A 99 0.72 -16.93 6.10
CA HIS A 99 -0.49 -16.88 6.91
C HIS A 99 -0.17 -16.35 8.30
N ILE A 100 -0.95 -15.38 8.76
CA ILE A 100 -0.87 -14.91 10.15
C ILE A 100 -2.15 -15.31 10.88
N PRO A 101 -2.09 -15.50 12.22
CA PRO A 101 -3.22 -16.02 13.00
C PRO A 101 -4.28 -14.94 13.27
N GLU A 102 -4.69 -14.23 12.22
CA GLU A 102 -5.71 -13.18 12.26
C GLU A 102 -6.77 -13.50 11.22
N THR A 103 -8.04 -13.51 11.63
CA THR A 103 -9.19 -13.67 10.75
C THR A 103 -9.64 -12.31 10.23
N VAL A 104 -10.38 -12.31 9.13
CA VAL A 104 -11.01 -11.09 8.61
C VAL A 104 -12.41 -11.40 8.10
N GLN A 105 -13.35 -10.52 8.41
CA GLN A 105 -14.68 -10.51 7.83
C GLN A 105 -14.91 -9.19 7.10
N ILE A 106 -15.38 -9.28 5.87
CA ILE A 106 -15.67 -8.12 5.04
C ILE A 106 -17.13 -8.17 4.64
N GLU A 107 -17.87 -7.13 4.98
CA GLU A 107 -19.25 -6.96 4.57
C GLU A 107 -19.36 -5.82 3.55
N ILE A 108 -20.02 -6.08 2.42
CA ILE A 108 -20.32 -5.06 1.41
C ILE A 108 -21.84 -4.93 1.33
N ALA A 109 -22.38 -3.81 1.80
CA ALA A 109 -23.81 -3.55 1.75
C ALA A 109 -24.28 -3.42 0.29
N GLY A 110 -25.44 -3.97 -0.03
CA GLY A 110 -26.00 -3.94 -1.38
C GLY A 110 -27.52 -4.13 -1.38
N ALA A 111 -28.14 -4.04 -2.54
CA ALA A 111 -29.54 -4.39 -2.76
C ALA A 111 -29.65 -5.81 -3.33
N PRO A 112 -30.83 -6.43 -3.32
CA PRO A 112 -31.05 -7.70 -4.00
C PRO A 112 -30.67 -7.62 -5.48
N GLY A 113 -29.78 -8.52 -5.93
CA GLY A 113 -29.30 -8.54 -7.31
C GLY A 113 -28.27 -7.47 -7.66
N ALA A 114 -27.61 -6.86 -6.67
CA ALA A 114 -26.55 -5.89 -6.90
C ALA A 114 -25.34 -6.52 -7.59
N ASP A 115 -24.65 -5.73 -8.41
CA ASP A 115 -23.33 -6.05 -8.93
C ASP A 115 -22.26 -5.59 -7.94
N TYR A 116 -21.55 -6.56 -7.35
CA TYR A 116 -20.46 -6.30 -6.40
C TYR A 116 -19.10 -6.11 -7.09
N GLY A 117 -19.01 -6.37 -8.40
CA GLY A 117 -17.75 -6.28 -9.16
C GLY A 117 -17.00 -4.95 -8.94
N PRO A 118 -17.63 -3.79 -9.21
CA PRO A 118 -16.98 -2.48 -9.06
C PRO A 118 -16.52 -2.16 -7.64
N ALA A 119 -17.26 -2.63 -6.61
CA ALA A 119 -16.85 -2.46 -5.23
C ALA A 119 -15.61 -3.31 -4.91
N LEU A 120 -15.59 -4.57 -5.35
CA LEU A 120 -14.46 -5.47 -5.15
C LEU A 120 -13.18 -4.95 -5.82
N ASP A 121 -13.27 -4.36 -7.01
CA ASP A 121 -12.12 -3.75 -7.72
C ASP A 121 -11.50 -2.57 -6.94
N LYS A 122 -12.33 -1.85 -6.18
CA LYS A 122 -11.85 -0.75 -5.33
C LYS A 122 -11.32 -1.21 -3.98
N ILE A 123 -11.83 -2.31 -3.45
CA ILE A 123 -11.43 -2.85 -2.15
C ILE A 123 -10.14 -3.66 -2.28
N PHE A 124 -10.06 -4.51 -3.32
CA PHE A 124 -8.93 -5.42 -3.52
C PHE A 124 -8.05 -5.03 -4.70
N ALA A 125 -6.79 -5.37 -4.60
CA ALA A 125 -5.86 -5.47 -5.71
C ALA A 125 -5.50 -6.94 -5.91
N ASP A 126 -5.40 -7.37 -7.15
CA ASP A 126 -5.07 -8.75 -7.51
C ASP A 126 -3.55 -9.00 -7.47
N GLY A 127 -2.76 -7.94 -7.40
CA GLY A 127 -1.31 -8.02 -7.38
C GLY A 127 -0.62 -6.82 -6.71
N LEU A 128 0.67 -6.98 -6.40
CA LEU A 128 1.47 -5.92 -5.79
C LEU A 128 1.72 -4.74 -6.74
N ALA A 129 1.75 -5.01 -8.05
CA ALA A 129 1.87 -3.96 -9.06
C ALA A 129 0.73 -2.94 -8.98
N ASP A 130 -0.50 -3.43 -8.78
CA ASP A 130 -1.70 -2.59 -8.66
C ASP A 130 -1.73 -1.74 -7.38
N LEU A 131 -0.98 -2.15 -6.36
CA LEU A 131 -0.84 -1.40 -5.12
C LEU A 131 0.21 -0.29 -5.20
N THR A 132 1.16 -0.40 -6.14
CA THR A 132 2.31 0.50 -6.20
C THR A 132 1.95 1.99 -6.13
N PRO A 133 0.91 2.50 -6.84
CA PRO A 133 0.54 3.92 -6.75
C PRO A 133 0.04 4.35 -5.36
N SER A 134 -0.50 3.41 -4.58
CA SER A 134 -1.08 3.67 -3.25
C SER A 134 -0.11 3.46 -2.10
N LEU A 135 1.11 2.96 -2.39
CA LEU A 135 2.11 2.73 -1.37
C LEU A 135 2.64 4.02 -0.76
N PRO A 136 2.99 4.02 0.54
CA PRO A 136 3.69 5.14 1.16
C PRO A 136 4.95 5.53 0.38
N PRO A 137 5.35 6.82 0.38
CA PRO A 137 6.49 7.31 -0.41
C PRO A 137 7.80 6.54 -0.18
N TYR A 138 8.04 6.05 1.03
CA TYR A 138 9.24 5.29 1.36
C TYR A 138 9.27 3.88 0.77
N TRP A 139 8.12 3.32 0.33
CA TRP A 139 8.03 2.06 -0.40
C TRP A 139 8.15 2.23 -1.92
N GLN A 140 7.85 3.42 -2.45
CA GLN A 140 7.77 3.66 -3.90
C GLN A 140 9.04 3.23 -4.67
N PRO A 141 10.27 3.59 -4.25
CA PRO A 141 11.48 3.22 -5.00
C PRO A 141 11.68 1.70 -5.09
N TYR A 142 11.40 0.97 -3.99
CA TYR A 142 11.48 -0.49 -3.98
C TYR A 142 10.40 -1.13 -4.85
N ALA A 143 9.16 -0.66 -4.72
CA ALA A 143 8.01 -1.19 -5.45
C ALA A 143 8.15 -0.99 -6.96
N GLN A 144 8.55 0.19 -7.40
CA GLN A 144 8.80 0.49 -8.82
C GLN A 144 9.85 -0.44 -9.41
N LYS A 145 10.94 -0.69 -8.68
CA LYS A 145 12.01 -1.58 -9.12
C LYS A 145 11.59 -3.05 -9.11
N THR A 146 10.77 -3.49 -8.16
CA THR A 146 10.54 -4.92 -7.91
C THR A 146 9.19 -5.39 -8.44
N PHE A 147 8.12 -4.62 -8.21
CA PHE A 147 6.76 -5.08 -8.52
C PHE A 147 6.37 -4.79 -9.97
N LEU A 148 6.83 -3.68 -10.56
CA LEU A 148 6.48 -3.32 -11.93
C LEU A 148 7.30 -4.10 -12.99
N HIS A 149 8.46 -4.65 -12.62
CA HIS A 149 9.30 -5.43 -13.55
C HIS A 149 8.92 -6.91 -13.60
N THR A 150 8.02 -7.36 -12.72
CA THR A 150 7.55 -8.76 -12.66
C THR A 150 6.25 -9.00 -13.45
N SER A 151 5.68 -7.97 -14.07
CA SER A 151 4.45 -8.10 -14.86
C SER A 151 4.75 -8.66 -16.25
N VAL A 152 4.24 -9.86 -16.51
CA VAL A 152 3.98 -10.35 -17.86
C VAL A 152 3.06 -9.34 -18.57
N PRO A 153 3.28 -8.98 -19.85
CA PRO A 153 2.58 -7.87 -20.48
C PRO A 153 1.08 -8.19 -20.68
N VAL A 154 0.24 -7.44 -20.00
CA VAL A 154 -1.16 -7.28 -20.39
C VAL A 154 -1.23 -6.01 -21.21
N SER A 155 -1.73 -6.13 -22.46
CA SER A 155 -1.91 -5.04 -23.44
C SER A 155 -2.57 -3.81 -22.84
N PRO A 156 -2.19 -2.61 -23.30
CA PRO A 156 -2.74 -1.37 -22.78
C PRO A 156 -4.06 -1.02 -23.48
N GLU A 157 -5.08 -0.72 -22.72
CA GLU A 157 -6.19 0.11 -23.16
C GLU A 157 -6.12 1.52 -22.58
N PRO A 158 -6.62 2.56 -23.27
CA PRO A 158 -6.16 3.92 -23.08
C PRO A 158 -6.87 4.68 -21.97
N SER A 159 -6.04 5.36 -21.23
CA SER A 159 -6.19 6.58 -20.43
C SER A 159 -7.53 7.34 -20.49
N ALA A 160 -8.09 7.61 -19.33
CA ALA A 160 -8.90 8.79 -19.05
C ALA A 160 -8.29 9.60 -17.91
N ASN A 161 -8.24 10.91 -18.10
CA ASN A 161 -7.55 11.96 -17.35
C ASN A 161 -7.77 11.97 -15.83
N PRO A 162 -6.78 12.45 -15.04
CA PRO A 162 -6.92 12.64 -13.60
C PRO A 162 -7.72 13.91 -13.27
N VAL A 163 -8.76 13.77 -12.46
CA VAL A 163 -9.45 14.87 -11.79
C VAL A 163 -8.80 15.09 -10.43
N PRO A 164 -8.44 16.32 -10.03
CA PRO A 164 -7.87 16.58 -8.71
C PRO A 164 -8.95 16.49 -7.63
N SER A 165 -8.79 15.59 -6.69
CA SER A 165 -9.65 15.44 -5.53
C SER A 165 -9.11 16.29 -4.38
N THR A 166 -9.75 17.45 -4.18
CA THR A 166 -9.62 18.25 -2.96
C THR A 166 -10.77 17.85 -2.03
N GLY A 167 -10.47 17.15 -0.95
CA GLY A 167 -11.43 16.84 0.11
C GLY A 167 -10.73 16.85 1.46
N PRO A 168 -11.32 17.45 2.52
CA PRO A 168 -10.65 17.66 3.79
C PRO A 168 -10.53 16.35 4.59
N GLN A 169 -9.32 16.09 5.05
CA GLN A 169 -8.95 15.00 5.93
C GLN A 169 -9.26 15.37 7.38
N PRO A 170 -10.02 14.59 8.14
CA PRO A 170 -10.13 14.82 9.58
C PRO A 170 -8.84 14.36 10.27
N ALA A 171 -8.23 15.30 10.96
CA ALA A 171 -7.06 15.09 11.79
C ALA A 171 -7.41 14.20 12.99
N VAL A 172 -6.74 13.06 13.12
CA VAL A 172 -6.51 12.40 14.39
C VAL A 172 -5.02 12.46 14.64
N ALA A 173 -4.66 13.32 15.59
CA ALA A 173 -3.29 13.60 15.98
C ALA A 173 -2.71 12.42 16.75
N THR A 174 -1.80 11.71 16.11
CA THR A 174 -0.60 11.18 16.78
C THR A 174 0.54 11.85 16.06
N ALA A 175 1.21 12.78 16.74
CA ALA A 175 2.25 13.62 16.18
C ALA A 175 3.46 12.76 15.77
N GLN A 176 3.44 12.23 14.54
CA GLN A 176 4.66 11.91 13.84
C GLN A 176 5.21 13.23 13.30
N PRO A 177 6.48 13.56 13.51
CA PRO A 177 7.07 14.72 12.89
C PRO A 177 6.96 14.55 11.38
N THR A 178 6.20 15.43 10.74
CA THR A 178 6.09 15.52 9.29
C THR A 178 7.49 15.66 8.71
N PRO A 179 7.93 14.78 7.79
CA PRO A 179 9.20 14.96 7.10
C PRO A 179 9.14 16.28 6.33
N ALA A 180 10.04 17.21 6.64
CA ALA A 180 10.20 18.40 5.83
C ALA A 180 10.53 17.96 4.40
N GLN A 181 9.65 18.28 3.44
CA GLN A 181 9.95 18.07 2.03
C GLN A 181 11.19 18.90 1.66
N PRO A 182 12.12 18.40 0.83
CA PRO A 182 13.28 19.18 0.40
C PRO A 182 12.76 20.39 -0.37
N SER A 183 13.14 21.57 0.08
CA SER A 183 13.09 22.76 -0.76
C SER A 183 14.01 22.47 -1.96
N SER A 184 13.57 22.85 -3.15
CA SER A 184 14.21 22.61 -4.46
C SER A 184 15.64 23.16 -4.62
N ASP A 185 16.20 23.80 -3.60
CA ASP A 185 17.53 24.43 -3.61
C ASP A 185 18.65 23.59 -2.97
N ASP A 186 18.38 22.42 -2.44
CA ASP A 186 19.41 21.60 -1.78
C ASP A 186 19.96 20.54 -2.72
N MET A 187 21.09 20.83 -3.35
CA MET A 187 21.87 19.81 -4.05
C MET A 187 22.29 18.72 -3.05
N ILE A 188 21.78 17.51 -3.23
CA ILE A 188 22.11 16.36 -2.37
C ILE A 188 23.35 15.70 -2.95
N LEU A 189 24.42 15.64 -2.17
CA LEU A 189 25.73 15.11 -2.58
C LEU A 189 25.91 13.67 -2.10
N ARG A 190 26.91 13.01 -2.67
CA ARG A 190 27.40 11.72 -2.14
C ARG A 190 28.67 11.94 -1.34
N VAL A 191 28.82 11.24 -0.24
CA VAL A 191 30.04 11.28 0.57
C VAL A 191 31.25 10.85 -0.27
N GLY A 192 32.32 11.61 -0.22
CA GLY A 192 33.56 11.41 -0.99
C GLY A 192 34.07 12.72 -1.59
N ARG A 193 35.29 12.74 -2.15
CA ARG A 193 35.89 13.90 -2.85
C ARG A 193 35.79 15.22 -2.06
N GLY A 194 36.35 15.25 -0.82
CA GLY A 194 36.40 16.45 0.00
C GLY A 194 35.15 16.73 0.83
N ILE A 195 34.21 15.77 0.88
CA ILE A 195 33.05 15.84 1.77
C ILE A 195 33.32 14.96 2.98
N THR A 196 33.35 15.58 4.17
CA THR A 196 33.42 14.85 5.44
C THR A 196 32.07 14.20 5.72
N PRO A 197 32.02 12.89 6.04
CA PRO A 197 30.75 12.21 6.28
C PRO A 197 30.01 12.77 7.50
N PRO A 198 28.67 12.65 7.52
CA PRO A 198 27.89 13.01 8.69
C PRO A 198 28.19 12.06 9.83
N VAL A 199 28.17 12.56 11.07
CA VAL A 199 28.43 11.79 12.29
C VAL A 199 27.12 11.55 13.04
N LEU A 200 26.84 10.29 13.35
CA LEU A 200 25.65 9.93 14.17
C LEU A 200 25.86 10.42 15.61
N LEU A 201 24.92 11.26 16.09
CA LEU A 201 24.92 11.80 17.45
C LEU A 201 24.05 10.98 18.40
N SER A 202 22.88 10.56 17.91
CA SER A 202 21.97 9.70 18.67
C SER A 202 21.19 8.78 17.73
N GLN A 203 20.89 7.58 18.22
CA GLN A 203 20.04 6.61 17.53
C GLN A 203 18.99 6.07 18.49
N ALA A 204 17.80 5.78 17.96
CA ALA A 204 16.76 5.03 18.64
C ALA A 204 16.81 3.57 18.19
N GLN A 205 16.46 2.67 19.09
CA GLN A 205 16.35 1.26 18.77
C GLN A 205 14.99 1.00 18.11
N ALA A 206 14.97 0.26 17.00
CA ALA A 206 13.74 -0.17 16.36
C ALA A 206 13.05 -1.24 17.21
N THR A 207 11.73 -1.12 17.37
CA THR A 207 10.91 -2.10 18.07
C THR A 207 10.45 -3.20 17.13
N TYR A 208 10.16 -4.38 17.67
CA TYR A 208 9.54 -5.44 16.87
C TYR A 208 8.06 -5.20 16.67
N SER A 209 7.55 -5.51 15.46
CA SER A 209 6.12 -5.71 15.26
C SER A 209 5.67 -6.97 16.01
N ASN A 210 4.41 -6.99 16.47
CA ASN A 210 3.87 -8.15 17.20
C ASN A 210 3.95 -9.43 16.35
N ILE A 211 3.61 -9.32 15.07
CA ILE A 211 3.59 -10.47 14.18
C ILE A 211 5.00 -11.01 13.88
N ALA A 212 5.97 -10.13 13.65
CA ALA A 212 7.35 -10.54 13.43
C ALA A 212 7.95 -11.20 14.70
N ARG A 213 7.54 -10.75 15.88
CA ARG A 213 7.94 -11.37 17.15
C ARG A 213 7.36 -12.76 17.31
N GLN A 214 6.06 -12.95 17.02
CA GLN A 214 5.39 -14.26 17.08
C GLN A 214 6.02 -15.25 16.10
N LEU A 215 6.33 -14.82 14.90
CA LEU A 215 6.95 -15.64 13.86
C LEU A 215 8.48 -15.73 13.99
N LYS A 216 9.06 -15.09 15.00
CA LYS A 216 10.51 -15.06 15.29
C LYS A 216 11.36 -14.66 14.06
N LEU A 217 10.82 -13.76 13.22
CA LEU A 217 11.52 -13.26 12.04
C LEU A 217 12.76 -12.47 12.47
N ARG A 218 13.91 -12.80 11.90
CA ARG A 218 15.20 -12.12 12.12
C ARG A 218 15.76 -11.64 10.80
N GLY A 219 16.59 -10.61 10.84
CA GLY A 219 17.28 -10.13 9.65
C GLY A 219 17.47 -8.62 9.66
N ASP A 220 17.81 -8.09 8.50
CA ASP A 220 18.20 -6.71 8.31
C ASP A 220 17.23 -5.97 7.40
N VAL A 221 16.86 -4.76 7.81
CA VAL A 221 16.23 -3.75 6.97
C VAL A 221 17.29 -2.75 6.56
N THR A 222 17.43 -2.50 5.26
CA THR A 222 18.31 -1.43 4.75
C THR A 222 17.46 -0.25 4.30
N LEU A 223 17.73 0.92 4.89
CA LEU A 223 17.07 2.19 4.57
C LEU A 223 18.07 3.14 3.92
N SER A 224 17.65 3.82 2.86
CA SER A 224 18.36 4.94 2.25
C SER A 224 17.65 6.25 2.64
N PHE A 225 18.41 7.29 2.92
CA PHE A 225 17.88 8.58 3.38
C PHE A 225 18.86 9.71 3.09
N VAL A 226 18.42 10.94 3.35
CA VAL A 226 19.25 12.14 3.24
C VAL A 226 19.48 12.71 4.63
N VAL A 227 20.76 12.93 4.98
CA VAL A 227 21.13 13.80 6.11
C VAL A 227 21.23 15.22 5.59
N ARG A 228 20.42 16.12 6.14
CA ARG A 228 20.34 17.53 5.72
C ARG A 228 21.46 18.37 6.38
N LYS A 229 21.62 19.62 5.90
CA LYS A 229 22.58 20.60 6.41
C LYS A 229 22.42 20.89 7.90
N ASP A 230 21.21 20.73 8.44
CA ASP A 230 20.88 20.90 9.86
C ASP A 230 21.05 19.62 10.69
N GLY A 231 21.47 18.52 10.04
CA GLY A 231 21.58 17.20 10.68
C GLY A 231 20.28 16.42 10.81
N SER A 232 19.17 16.95 10.32
CA SER A 232 17.89 16.25 10.26
C SER A 232 17.86 15.23 9.13
N ILE A 233 16.88 14.31 9.16
CA ILE A 233 16.71 13.23 8.18
C ILE A 233 15.52 13.54 7.29
N SER A 234 15.67 13.28 5.99
CA SER A 234 14.61 13.39 4.99
C SER A 234 14.74 12.30 3.92
N ASN A 235 13.77 12.23 3.00
CA ASN A 235 13.78 11.34 1.84
C ASN A 235 14.10 9.88 2.18
N ILE A 236 13.47 9.36 3.24
CA ILE A 236 13.65 7.98 3.63
C ILE A 236 13.01 7.06 2.58
N SER A 237 13.74 6.04 2.18
CA SER A 237 13.26 4.98 1.31
C SER A 237 13.79 3.61 1.76
N ILE A 238 13.02 2.57 1.48
CA ILE A 238 13.41 1.20 1.75
C ILE A 238 14.25 0.69 0.57
N ALA A 239 15.52 0.36 0.85
CA ALA A 239 16.42 -0.24 -0.14
C ALA A 239 16.31 -1.77 -0.13
N THR A 240 16.26 -2.37 1.08
CA THR A 240 16.06 -3.82 1.24
C THR A 240 15.10 -4.08 2.37
N PRO A 241 13.87 -4.52 2.08
CA PRO A 241 12.87 -4.82 3.08
C PRO A 241 13.09 -6.17 3.75
N LEU A 242 12.49 -6.35 4.93
CA LEU A 242 12.39 -7.61 5.66
C LEU A 242 10.95 -8.12 5.71
N GLY A 243 9.98 -7.24 5.89
CA GLY A 243 8.56 -7.56 5.93
C GLY A 243 7.97 -7.65 7.33
N LEU A 244 6.74 -8.16 7.41
CA LEU A 244 6.00 -8.35 8.65
C LEU A 244 5.87 -7.07 9.51
N GLY A 245 5.92 -5.88 8.87
CA GLY A 245 5.85 -4.59 9.55
C GLY A 245 7.14 -4.14 10.23
N LEU A 246 8.26 -4.86 10.06
CA LEU A 246 9.56 -4.45 10.62
C LEU A 246 10.17 -3.26 9.89
N ASP A 247 9.86 -3.10 8.62
CA ASP A 247 10.33 -1.99 7.80
C ASP A 247 9.82 -0.64 8.33
N GLU A 248 8.55 -0.57 8.69
CA GLU A 248 7.93 0.61 9.29
C GLU A 248 8.48 0.87 10.71
N GLN A 249 8.80 -0.17 11.48
CA GLN A 249 9.47 -0.02 12.78
C GLN A 249 10.89 0.54 12.61
N ALA A 250 11.61 0.09 11.59
CA ALA A 250 12.94 0.61 11.24
C ALA A 250 12.87 2.09 10.84
N ILE A 251 11.89 2.47 10.02
CA ILE A 251 11.63 3.87 9.62
C ILE A 251 11.30 4.73 10.83
N GLY A 252 10.42 4.25 11.71
CA GLY A 252 10.04 4.94 12.95
C GLY A 252 11.24 5.21 13.87
N ALA A 253 12.17 4.26 13.98
CA ALA A 253 13.43 4.45 14.70
C ALA A 253 14.33 5.47 13.99
N LEU A 254 14.47 5.37 12.68
CA LEU A 254 15.34 6.26 11.89
C LEU A 254 14.91 7.73 11.99
N TYR A 255 13.63 8.05 12.08
CA TYR A 255 13.15 9.43 12.30
C TYR A 255 13.65 10.05 13.60
N GLN A 256 14.03 9.25 14.57
CA GLN A 256 14.56 9.70 15.87
C GLN A 256 16.09 9.86 15.87
N TYR A 257 16.78 9.44 14.79
CA TYR A 257 18.23 9.63 14.65
C TYR A 257 18.57 11.11 14.51
N ARG A 258 19.73 11.50 15.05
CA ARG A 258 20.28 12.84 14.92
C ARG A 258 21.72 12.76 14.45
N TYR A 259 22.05 13.61 13.49
CA TYR A 259 23.37 13.65 12.89
C TYR A 259 24.02 15.02 13.04
N LYS A 260 25.34 15.05 13.19
CA LYS A 260 26.12 16.21 12.80
C LYS A 260 26.19 16.19 11.27
N PRO A 261 25.89 17.31 10.57
CA PRO A 261 25.83 17.31 9.12
C PRO A 261 27.17 16.96 8.47
N ALA A 262 27.13 16.54 7.22
CA ALA A 262 28.31 16.42 6.37
C ALA A 262 28.86 17.82 6.06
N MET A 263 30.18 17.91 5.87
CA MET A 263 30.85 19.18 5.60
C MET A 263 31.65 19.09 4.30
N GLN A 264 31.53 20.13 3.47
CA GLN A 264 32.40 20.39 2.34
C GLN A 264 33.29 21.60 2.68
N GLY A 265 34.51 21.35 3.09
CA GLY A 265 35.34 22.36 3.75
C GLY A 265 34.68 22.82 5.06
N SER A 266 34.31 24.10 5.16
CA SER A 266 33.58 24.68 6.31
C SER A 266 32.07 24.77 6.11
N THR A 267 31.54 24.35 4.95
CA THR A 267 30.12 24.49 4.61
C THR A 267 29.36 23.18 4.88
N PRO A 268 28.24 23.21 5.67
CA PRO A 268 27.40 22.03 5.83
C PRO A 268 26.65 21.73 4.53
N VAL A 269 26.58 20.45 4.18
CA VAL A 269 25.97 19.96 2.94
C VAL A 269 25.03 18.79 3.21
N SER A 270 23.98 18.65 2.39
CA SER A 270 23.08 17.51 2.42
C SER A 270 23.66 16.33 1.68
N VAL A 271 23.61 15.12 2.27
CA VAL A 271 24.21 13.92 1.68
C VAL A 271 23.31 12.72 1.77
N TYR A 272 23.40 11.83 0.77
CA TYR A 272 22.79 10.50 0.83
C TYR A 272 23.54 9.58 1.80
N ARG A 273 22.76 8.79 2.55
CA ARG A 273 23.27 7.76 3.47
C ARG A 273 22.39 6.53 3.43
N ASP A 274 23.01 5.39 3.71
CA ASP A 274 22.29 4.15 3.98
C ASP A 274 22.56 3.72 5.42
N VAL A 275 21.58 3.03 6.02
CA VAL A 275 21.70 2.39 7.32
C VAL A 275 21.10 0.99 7.26
N VAL A 276 21.77 0.06 7.94
CA VAL A 276 21.26 -1.29 8.17
C VAL A 276 20.74 -1.35 9.61
N ILE A 277 19.47 -1.69 9.77
CA ILE A 277 18.84 -1.90 11.07
C ILE A 277 18.62 -3.39 11.23
N ASN A 278 19.32 -3.97 12.21
CA ASN A 278 19.27 -5.39 12.51
C ASN A 278 18.17 -5.71 13.51
N PHE A 279 17.39 -6.73 13.20
CA PHE A 279 16.36 -7.31 14.05
C PHE A 279 16.79 -8.69 14.52
N THR A 280 17.10 -8.81 15.81
CA THR A 280 17.48 -10.05 16.49
C THR A 280 16.57 -10.30 17.67
N ILE A 281 16.19 -11.56 17.91
CA ILE A 281 15.45 -12.00 19.09
C ILE A 281 16.40 -12.88 19.91
N TYR A 282 16.58 -12.53 21.15
CA TYR A 282 17.32 -13.31 22.14
C TYR A 282 16.40 -14.25 22.89
#